data_94fe4d902a4ff59a7651cda9bac040a5
#
_entry.id   94fe4d902a4ff59a7651cda9bac040a5
#
_cell.length_a   1.000
_cell.length_b   1.000
_cell.length_c   1.000
_cell.angle_alpha   90.00
_cell.angle_beta   90.00
_cell.angle_gamma   90.00
#
_symmetry.space_group_name_H-M   'P 1'
#
loop_
_entity.id
_entity.type
_entity.pdbx_description
1 polymer ?
#
loop_
_entity_poly.entity_id
_entity_poly.type
_entity_poly.pdbx_seq_one_letter_code
_entity_poly.pdbx_strand_id
1 'polypeptide(L)'
;QVVYPDIKSYNTVTELLNDDSIELVVINTPSSTHFDFALQAIRANKHIIVEKPFTVTSAEAKTLFKEAKTRNCIIMPFQNRRYDSDFLSVKKVIESGKLGRLIEVHFRYDRYKYAISTNITKESPVAGNGLLYNLGPHLLDASIALFGKPESFNIVTLGNRPETQVDDYAHVHLKYNSGMQVYVTASLLVANALPAFVLHGTKGSYIKNRTDVQETQLQSGLKPDNVLFGVEKPNSE
;
A
#
# COMPACT_ATOMS: atom_id res chain seq x y z
N GLN A 1 26.59 1.02 -3.35
CA GLN A 1 27.59 1.65 -4.25
C GLN A 1 28.12 0.73 -5.35
N VAL A 2 28.02 -0.60 -5.22
CA VAL A 2 28.48 -1.53 -6.29
C VAL A 2 27.72 -1.33 -7.59
N VAL A 3 26.41 -1.03 -7.52
CA VAL A 3 25.54 -0.82 -8.71
C VAL A 3 25.61 0.61 -9.23
N TYR A 4 25.81 1.58 -8.33
CA TYR A 4 25.85 3.00 -8.64
C TYR A 4 27.06 3.65 -7.94
N PRO A 5 28.29 3.50 -8.47
CA PRO A 5 29.53 3.94 -7.81
C PRO A 5 29.62 5.47 -7.67
N ASP A 6 29.01 6.20 -8.57
CA ASP A 6 29.11 7.67 -8.63
C ASP A 6 28.05 8.40 -7.77
N ILE A 7 27.14 7.64 -7.11
CA ILE A 7 26.16 8.25 -6.22
C ILE A 7 26.83 8.70 -4.92
N LYS A 8 26.67 10.00 -4.61
CA LYS A 8 27.11 10.58 -3.35
C LYS A 8 26.41 9.91 -2.18
N SER A 9 27.17 9.51 -1.18
CA SER A 9 26.68 8.91 0.07
C SER A 9 26.93 9.88 1.22
N TYR A 10 26.03 9.82 2.22
CA TYR A 10 26.09 10.62 3.44
C TYR A 10 26.17 9.68 4.65
N ASN A 11 26.92 10.07 5.67
CA ASN A 11 27.02 9.27 6.90
C ASN A 11 25.84 9.53 7.85
N THR A 12 25.21 10.69 7.75
CA THR A 12 24.11 11.09 8.61
C THR A 12 22.96 11.71 7.79
N VAL A 13 21.75 11.62 8.34
CA VAL A 13 20.57 12.31 7.78
C VAL A 13 20.78 13.82 7.74
N THR A 14 21.42 14.38 8.76
CA THR A 14 21.72 15.81 8.84
C THR A 14 22.61 16.28 7.68
N GLU A 15 23.66 15.54 7.35
CA GLU A 15 24.51 15.84 6.19
C GLU A 15 23.73 15.81 4.88
N LEU A 16 22.85 14.80 4.70
CA LEU A 16 22.01 14.69 3.53
C LEU A 16 21.04 15.87 3.43
N LEU A 17 20.40 16.24 4.53
CA LEU A 17 19.40 17.31 4.54
C LEU A 17 20.01 18.70 4.37
N ASN A 18 21.27 18.90 4.73
CA ASN A 18 22.02 20.15 4.54
C ASN A 18 22.60 20.31 3.12
N ASP A 19 22.48 19.32 2.26
CA ASP A 19 22.92 19.46 0.86
C ASP A 19 21.83 20.14 0.04
N ASP A 20 22.11 21.37 -0.40
CA ASP A 20 21.18 22.19 -1.18
C ASP A 20 20.89 21.62 -2.57
N SER A 21 21.72 20.73 -3.09
CA SER A 21 21.49 20.07 -4.37
C SER A 21 20.39 18.99 -4.31
N ILE A 22 19.98 18.57 -3.11
CA ILE A 22 18.90 17.62 -2.91
C ILE A 22 17.59 18.38 -2.74
N GLU A 23 16.65 18.14 -3.65
CA GLU A 23 15.31 18.74 -3.62
C GLU A 23 14.26 17.77 -3.07
N LEU A 24 14.45 16.45 -3.29
CA LEU A 24 13.52 15.39 -2.95
C LEU A 24 14.20 14.29 -2.12
N VAL A 25 13.55 13.90 -1.03
CA VAL A 25 14.00 12.78 -0.18
C VAL A 25 12.98 11.65 -0.24
N VAL A 26 13.45 10.44 -0.55
CA VAL A 26 12.66 9.22 -0.48
C VAL A 26 12.94 8.52 0.84
N ILE A 27 11.89 8.29 1.64
CA ILE A 27 11.99 7.67 2.97
C ILE A 27 11.51 6.23 2.85
N ASN A 28 12.48 5.30 2.88
CA ASN A 28 12.27 3.86 2.82
C ASN A 28 12.99 3.19 4.01
N THR A 29 12.57 3.57 5.20
CA THR A 29 13.11 3.12 6.49
C THR A 29 12.06 2.27 7.21
N PRO A 30 12.30 1.73 8.42
CA PRO A 30 11.25 1.09 9.20
C PRO A 30 10.08 2.04 9.47
N SER A 31 8.85 1.53 9.43
CA SER A 31 7.60 2.32 9.52
C SER A 31 7.53 3.25 10.73
N SER A 32 8.09 2.82 11.87
CA SER A 32 8.14 3.61 13.11
C SER A 32 9.01 4.87 13.00
N THR A 33 9.86 4.97 11.98
CA THR A 33 10.77 6.12 11.79
C THR A 33 10.33 7.07 10.69
N HIS A 34 9.27 6.71 9.94
CA HIS A 34 8.79 7.51 8.81
C HIS A 34 8.44 8.93 9.21
N PHE A 35 7.69 9.09 10.31
CA PHE A 35 7.26 10.40 10.79
C PHE A 35 8.45 11.33 11.09
N ASP A 36 9.43 10.83 11.86
CA ASP A 36 10.56 11.66 12.29
C ASP A 36 11.45 12.10 11.12
N PHE A 37 11.77 11.18 10.20
CA PHE A 37 12.56 11.52 9.02
C PHE A 37 11.80 12.42 8.05
N ALA A 38 10.50 12.17 7.87
CA ALA A 38 9.66 13.02 7.03
C ALA A 38 9.58 14.46 7.58
N LEU A 39 9.39 14.59 8.88
CA LEU A 39 9.32 15.90 9.53
C LEU A 39 10.66 16.67 9.42
N GLN A 40 11.79 15.97 9.63
CA GLN A 40 13.12 16.57 9.45
C GLN A 40 13.33 17.05 8.01
N ALA A 41 13.00 16.21 7.01
CA ALA A 41 13.16 16.56 5.60
C ALA A 41 12.28 17.77 5.19
N ILE A 42 11.00 17.79 5.62
CA ILE A 42 10.11 18.92 5.37
C ILE A 42 10.67 20.20 6.01
N ARG A 43 11.17 20.11 7.27
CA ARG A 43 11.78 21.27 7.97
C ARG A 43 13.06 21.78 7.31
N ALA A 44 13.77 20.92 6.59
CA ALA A 44 14.87 21.28 5.72
C ALA A 44 14.43 21.75 4.31
N ASN A 45 13.12 22.02 4.13
CA ASN A 45 12.51 22.46 2.86
C ASN A 45 12.68 21.46 1.71
N LYS A 46 12.77 20.15 2.00
CA LYS A 46 12.84 19.11 0.98
C LYS A 46 11.44 18.56 0.68
N HIS A 47 11.17 18.28 -0.59
CA HIS A 47 10.03 17.45 -1.00
C HIS A 47 10.23 16.03 -0.50
N ILE A 48 9.15 15.28 -0.25
CA ILE A 48 9.27 13.92 0.27
C ILE A 48 8.36 12.91 -0.44
N ILE A 49 8.90 11.70 -0.60
CA ILE A 49 8.14 10.48 -0.86
C ILE A 49 8.34 9.56 0.34
N VAL A 50 7.26 9.05 0.91
CA VAL A 50 7.34 8.18 2.09
C VAL A 50 6.71 6.83 1.76
N GLU A 51 7.45 5.76 2.04
CA GLU A 51 6.96 4.39 1.92
C GLU A 51 5.75 4.12 2.81
N LYS A 52 4.99 3.11 2.43
CA LYS A 52 3.84 2.64 3.20
C LYS A 52 4.27 1.75 4.41
N PRO A 53 3.56 1.80 5.53
CA PRO A 53 2.50 2.74 5.86
C PRO A 53 3.06 4.16 6.01
N PHE A 54 2.36 5.15 5.49
CA PHE A 54 2.84 6.54 5.44
C PHE A 54 3.26 7.06 6.83
N THR A 55 2.42 6.83 7.82
CA THR A 55 2.69 7.08 9.25
C THR A 55 1.99 6.01 10.09
N VAL A 56 2.36 5.93 11.35
CA VAL A 56 1.73 5.00 12.30
C VAL A 56 0.37 5.52 12.78
N THR A 57 0.24 6.85 12.93
CA THR A 57 -0.99 7.47 13.42
C THR A 57 -1.53 8.54 12.48
N SER A 58 -2.83 8.78 12.53
CA SER A 58 -3.46 9.87 11.77
C SER A 58 -3.04 11.27 12.27
N ALA A 59 -2.63 11.40 13.53
CA ALA A 59 -2.11 12.65 14.09
C ALA A 59 -0.76 13.02 13.46
N GLU A 60 0.13 12.04 13.31
CA GLU A 60 1.41 12.20 12.60
C GLU A 60 1.18 12.63 11.15
N ALA A 61 0.29 11.94 10.43
CA ALA A 61 -0.06 12.28 9.05
C ALA A 61 -0.54 13.74 8.93
N LYS A 62 -1.48 14.15 9.80
CA LYS A 62 -1.99 15.52 9.82
C LYS A 62 -0.88 16.54 10.08
N THR A 63 0.05 16.22 10.97
CA THR A 63 1.19 17.08 11.29
C THR A 63 2.10 17.25 10.07
N LEU A 64 2.45 16.16 9.38
CA LEU A 64 3.28 16.21 8.19
C LEU A 64 2.64 17.03 7.06
N PHE A 65 1.34 16.81 6.77
CA PHE A 65 0.65 17.58 5.74
C PHE A 65 0.54 19.06 6.09
N LYS A 66 0.33 19.40 7.37
CA LYS A 66 0.31 20.80 7.82
C LYS A 66 1.67 21.46 7.65
N GLU A 67 2.74 20.80 8.09
CA GLU A 67 4.10 21.32 7.99
C GLU A 67 4.55 21.47 6.54
N ALA A 68 4.26 20.47 5.69
CA ALA A 68 4.55 20.53 4.26
C ALA A 68 3.84 21.70 3.57
N LYS A 69 2.56 21.93 3.89
CA LYS A 69 1.82 23.10 3.37
C LYS A 69 2.44 24.42 3.79
N THR A 70 2.86 24.54 5.06
CA THR A 70 3.49 25.77 5.58
C THR A 70 4.80 26.09 4.87
N ARG A 71 5.54 25.06 4.46
CA ARG A 71 6.85 25.18 3.80
C ARG A 71 6.82 25.08 2.28
N ASN A 72 5.64 24.96 1.70
CA ASN A 72 5.44 24.74 0.26
C ASN A 72 6.19 23.49 -0.25
N CYS A 73 6.27 22.43 0.59
CA CYS A 73 6.85 21.14 0.22
C CYS A 73 5.78 20.20 -0.33
N ILE A 74 6.14 19.43 -1.35
CA ILE A 74 5.32 18.34 -1.87
C ILE A 74 5.53 17.12 -0.97
N ILE A 75 4.44 16.46 -0.62
CA ILE A 75 4.43 15.25 0.17
C ILE A 75 3.65 14.16 -0.58
N MET A 76 4.27 13.01 -0.79
CA MET A 76 3.68 11.90 -1.51
C MET A 76 3.79 10.59 -0.72
N PRO A 77 2.68 10.09 -0.14
CA PRO A 77 2.61 8.69 0.31
C PRO A 77 2.76 7.74 -0.87
N PHE A 78 3.68 6.77 -0.78
CA PHE A 78 4.01 5.90 -1.91
C PHE A 78 3.03 4.74 -2.03
N GLN A 79 1.87 5.00 -2.65
CA GLN A 79 0.83 4.00 -2.92
C GLN A 79 1.02 3.40 -4.32
N ASN A 80 2.11 2.65 -4.48
CA ASN A 80 2.56 2.08 -5.76
C ASN A 80 1.52 1.13 -6.40
N ARG A 81 0.72 0.41 -5.59
CA ARG A 81 -0.25 -0.56 -6.11
C ARG A 81 -1.47 0.06 -6.81
N ARG A 82 -1.59 1.37 -6.84
CA ARG A 82 -2.51 2.07 -7.76
C ARG A 82 -2.15 1.89 -9.25
N TYR A 83 -0.93 1.44 -9.52
CA TYR A 83 -0.39 1.19 -10.85
C TYR A 83 -0.28 -0.30 -11.18
N ASP A 84 -0.69 -1.19 -10.27
CA ASP A 84 -0.75 -2.63 -10.52
C ASP A 84 -1.78 -2.89 -11.63
N SER A 85 -1.46 -3.77 -12.57
CA SER A 85 -2.29 -4.06 -13.74
C SER A 85 -3.67 -4.60 -13.38
N ASP A 86 -3.75 -5.42 -12.32
CA ASP A 86 -5.02 -5.92 -11.81
C ASP A 86 -5.90 -4.81 -11.23
N PHE A 87 -5.34 -3.86 -10.48
CA PHE A 87 -6.08 -2.70 -9.97
C PHE A 87 -6.56 -1.81 -11.10
N LEU A 88 -5.72 -1.54 -12.12
CA LEU A 88 -6.11 -0.75 -13.28
C LEU A 88 -7.23 -1.41 -14.09
N SER A 89 -7.22 -2.75 -14.19
CA SER A 89 -8.30 -3.52 -14.81
C SER A 89 -9.61 -3.37 -14.04
N VAL A 90 -9.58 -3.50 -12.71
CA VAL A 90 -10.75 -3.27 -11.83
C VAL A 90 -11.30 -1.87 -12.02
N LYS A 91 -10.43 -0.85 -11.98
CA LYS A 91 -10.81 0.55 -12.19
C LYS A 91 -11.52 0.75 -13.52
N LYS A 92 -10.96 0.22 -14.61
CA LYS A 92 -11.53 0.31 -15.97
C LYS A 92 -12.90 -0.35 -16.06
N VAL A 93 -13.11 -1.49 -15.41
CA VAL A 93 -14.41 -2.18 -15.39
C VAL A 93 -15.46 -1.36 -14.63
N ILE A 94 -15.11 -0.78 -13.49
CA ILE A 94 -16.00 0.11 -12.72
C ILE A 94 -16.39 1.32 -13.57
N GLU A 95 -15.42 2.00 -14.16
CA GLU A 95 -15.62 3.21 -14.98
C GLU A 95 -16.45 2.92 -16.25
N SER A 96 -16.40 1.70 -16.78
CA SER A 96 -17.21 1.30 -17.93
C SER A 96 -18.72 1.26 -17.67
N GLY A 97 -19.15 1.25 -16.40
CA GLY A 97 -20.55 1.15 -16.00
C GLY A 97 -21.22 -0.20 -16.28
N LYS A 98 -20.48 -1.20 -16.79
CA LYS A 98 -21.03 -2.52 -17.17
C LYS A 98 -21.63 -3.28 -15.99
N LEU A 99 -21.13 -3.06 -14.77
CA LEU A 99 -21.64 -3.72 -13.56
C LEU A 99 -22.92 -3.04 -13.03
N GLY A 100 -23.28 -1.85 -13.53
CA GLY A 100 -24.35 -1.07 -12.96
C GLY A 100 -23.95 -0.47 -11.60
N ARG A 101 -24.93 -0.31 -10.69
CA ARG A 101 -24.64 0.15 -9.33
C ARG A 101 -23.98 -0.99 -8.52
N LEU A 102 -22.81 -0.74 -7.96
CA LEU A 102 -22.12 -1.71 -7.10
C LEU A 102 -22.89 -1.88 -5.79
N ILE A 103 -23.03 -3.14 -5.36
CA ILE A 103 -23.72 -3.55 -4.15
C ILE A 103 -22.72 -4.07 -3.11
N GLU A 104 -21.81 -4.94 -3.55
CA GLU A 104 -20.86 -5.63 -2.70
C GLU A 104 -19.51 -5.73 -3.40
N VAL A 105 -18.43 -5.47 -2.67
CA VAL A 105 -17.05 -5.51 -3.17
C VAL A 105 -16.17 -6.21 -2.16
N HIS A 106 -15.30 -7.10 -2.63
CA HIS A 106 -14.28 -7.75 -1.81
C HIS A 106 -12.90 -7.46 -2.39
N PHE A 107 -12.01 -6.96 -1.55
CA PHE A 107 -10.59 -6.82 -1.83
C PHE A 107 -9.80 -7.69 -0.87
N ARG A 108 -8.98 -8.59 -1.42
CA ARG A 108 -8.24 -9.59 -0.64
C ARG A 108 -6.75 -9.58 -0.93
N TYR A 109 -5.98 -9.87 0.12
CA TYR A 109 -4.57 -10.17 0.03
C TYR A 109 -4.28 -11.42 0.86
N ASP A 110 -4.39 -12.57 0.23
CA ASP A 110 -4.25 -13.88 0.85
C ASP A 110 -2.84 -14.44 0.62
N ARG A 111 -2.24 -14.99 1.66
CA ARG A 111 -0.96 -15.70 1.62
C ARG A 111 -1.02 -16.89 2.57
N TYR A 112 -0.14 -17.87 2.34
CA TYR A 112 0.07 -18.95 3.32
C TYR A 112 1.50 -18.83 3.87
N LYS A 113 1.61 -18.37 5.10
CA LYS A 113 2.86 -18.22 5.84
C LYS A 113 2.64 -18.65 7.29
N TYR A 114 2.66 -19.97 7.52
CA TYR A 114 2.44 -20.53 8.85
C TYR A 114 3.56 -20.15 9.83
N ALA A 115 4.84 -20.27 9.40
CA ALA A 115 5.97 -19.87 10.22
C ALA A 115 6.02 -18.36 10.40
N ILE A 116 6.38 -17.91 11.60
CA ILE A 116 6.68 -16.51 11.86
C ILE A 116 7.93 -16.07 11.08
N SER A 117 8.06 -14.77 10.85
CA SER A 117 9.22 -14.22 10.12
C SER A 117 10.49 -14.39 10.92
N THR A 118 11.60 -14.76 10.27
CA THR A 118 12.94 -14.71 10.86
C THR A 118 13.39 -13.28 11.17
N ASN A 119 12.76 -12.28 10.55
CA ASN A 119 12.96 -10.88 10.90
C ASN A 119 12.10 -10.54 12.14
N ILE A 120 12.71 -10.67 13.31
CA ILE A 120 12.09 -10.42 14.62
C ILE A 120 11.44 -9.02 14.71
N THR A 121 12.03 -8.02 14.03
CA THR A 121 11.47 -6.66 14.03
C THR A 121 10.04 -6.61 13.48
N LYS A 122 9.71 -7.46 12.50
CA LYS A 122 8.36 -7.51 11.90
C LYS A 122 7.33 -8.23 12.77
N GLU A 123 7.78 -9.09 13.67
CA GLU A 123 6.93 -9.86 14.58
C GLU A 123 6.84 -9.21 15.98
N SER A 124 7.58 -8.13 16.23
CA SER A 124 7.53 -7.41 17.50
C SER A 124 6.25 -6.58 17.61
N PRO A 125 5.62 -6.48 18.81
CA PRO A 125 4.40 -5.73 19.04
C PRO A 125 4.68 -4.20 19.11
N VAL A 126 5.32 -3.68 18.08
CA VAL A 126 5.61 -2.25 17.93
C VAL A 126 4.56 -1.62 17.04
N ALA A 127 4.17 -0.40 17.36
CA ALA A 127 3.21 0.35 16.56
C ALA A 127 3.68 0.49 15.10
N GLY A 128 2.79 0.18 14.15
CA GLY A 128 3.13 0.13 12.72
C GLY A 128 3.55 -1.26 12.22
N ASN A 129 3.61 -2.27 13.08
CA ASN A 129 3.81 -3.67 12.71
C ASN A 129 2.46 -4.42 12.59
N GLY A 130 2.53 -5.65 12.11
CA GLY A 130 1.38 -6.49 11.87
C GLY A 130 0.85 -6.43 10.43
N LEU A 131 -0.08 -7.31 10.13
CA LEU A 131 -0.60 -7.47 8.77
C LEU A 131 -1.45 -6.29 8.34
N LEU A 132 -2.22 -5.72 9.27
CA LEU A 132 -3.01 -4.53 9.00
C LEU A 132 -2.14 -3.36 8.50
N TYR A 133 -0.99 -3.10 9.13
CA TYR A 133 -0.06 -2.06 8.68
C TYR A 133 0.76 -2.46 7.45
N ASN A 134 0.98 -3.76 7.25
CA ASN A 134 1.76 -4.23 6.11
C ASN A 134 0.96 -4.29 4.81
N LEU A 135 -0.21 -4.94 4.81
CA LEU A 135 -1.03 -5.15 3.61
C LEU A 135 -2.31 -4.29 3.59
N GLY A 136 -2.82 -3.93 4.77
CA GLY A 136 -4.01 -3.08 4.89
C GLY A 136 -3.92 -1.76 4.13
N PRO A 137 -2.80 -1.01 4.16
CA PRO A 137 -2.69 0.25 3.43
C PRO A 137 -2.94 0.10 1.94
N HIS A 138 -2.49 -0.98 1.31
CA HIS A 138 -2.73 -1.23 -0.12
C HIS A 138 -4.21 -1.46 -0.43
N LEU A 139 -4.89 -2.25 0.39
CA LEU A 139 -6.30 -2.61 0.18
C LEU A 139 -7.25 -1.46 0.53
N LEU A 140 -6.96 -0.75 1.63
CA LEU A 140 -7.73 0.42 2.04
C LEU A 140 -7.55 1.58 1.07
N ASP A 141 -6.31 1.80 0.61
CA ASP A 141 -6.01 2.81 -0.41
C ASP A 141 -6.75 2.51 -1.72
N ALA A 142 -6.73 1.25 -2.18
CA ALA A 142 -7.48 0.83 -3.36
C ALA A 142 -8.97 1.12 -3.22
N SER A 143 -9.56 0.80 -2.04
CA SER A 143 -10.97 1.06 -1.76
C SER A 143 -11.30 2.55 -1.78
N ILE A 144 -10.47 3.36 -1.12
CA ILE A 144 -10.69 4.81 -1.05
C ILE A 144 -10.43 5.48 -2.41
N ALA A 145 -9.45 5.02 -3.17
CA ALA A 145 -9.16 5.54 -4.50
C ALA A 145 -10.30 5.30 -5.50
N LEU A 146 -11.00 4.16 -5.38
CA LEU A 146 -12.11 3.80 -6.27
C LEU A 146 -13.47 4.37 -5.81
N PHE A 147 -13.72 4.43 -4.51
CA PHE A 147 -15.06 4.69 -3.97
C PHE A 147 -15.14 5.91 -3.06
N GLY A 148 -14.02 6.56 -2.80
CA GLY A 148 -13.94 7.68 -1.86
C GLY A 148 -14.01 7.25 -0.39
N LYS A 149 -14.24 8.21 0.50
CA LYS A 149 -14.29 7.98 1.95
C LYS A 149 -15.58 7.23 2.33
N PRO A 150 -15.49 6.11 3.09
CA PRO A 150 -16.66 5.43 3.63
C PRO A 150 -17.35 6.26 4.72
N GLU A 151 -18.64 6.01 4.93
CA GLU A 151 -19.44 6.59 6.02
C GLU A 151 -18.99 6.07 7.39
N SER A 152 -18.80 4.74 7.45
CA SER A 152 -18.35 4.06 8.66
C SER A 152 -17.56 2.81 8.34
N PHE A 153 -16.88 2.27 9.34
CA PHE A 153 -16.17 0.99 9.21
C PHE A 153 -16.20 0.20 10.51
N ASN A 154 -16.03 -1.11 10.37
CA ASN A 154 -15.72 -2.03 11.45
C ASN A 154 -14.42 -2.76 11.12
N ILE A 155 -13.64 -3.07 12.13
CA ILE A 155 -12.34 -3.75 11.97
C ILE A 155 -12.22 -4.92 12.94
N VAL A 156 -11.63 -6.02 12.45
CA VAL A 156 -11.21 -7.17 13.25
C VAL A 156 -9.76 -7.50 12.88
N THR A 157 -8.91 -7.60 13.88
CA THR A 157 -7.53 -8.08 13.73
C THR A 157 -7.28 -9.23 14.69
N LEU A 158 -6.59 -10.28 14.23
CA LEU A 158 -6.30 -11.48 15.01
C LEU A 158 -4.86 -11.92 14.76
N GLY A 159 -4.20 -12.46 15.79
CA GLY A 159 -2.97 -13.24 15.70
C GLY A 159 -3.32 -14.72 15.85
N ASN A 160 -3.21 -15.50 14.78
CA ASN A 160 -3.59 -16.89 14.74
C ASN A 160 -2.41 -17.87 14.68
N ARG A 161 -1.25 -17.39 14.17
CA ARG A 161 -0.05 -18.23 14.09
C ARG A 161 0.54 -18.46 15.48
N PRO A 162 1.09 -19.64 15.75
CA PRO A 162 1.81 -19.89 17.00
C PRO A 162 2.86 -18.82 17.25
N GLU A 163 2.95 -18.36 18.49
CA GLU A 163 3.97 -17.39 18.97
C GLU A 163 3.95 -16.00 18.31
N THR A 164 2.98 -15.70 17.42
CA THR A 164 2.87 -14.35 16.85
C THR A 164 2.53 -13.33 17.93
N GLN A 165 3.16 -12.16 17.89
CA GLN A 165 2.87 -11.02 18.76
C GLN A 165 2.17 -9.88 18.03
N VAL A 166 1.88 -10.09 16.75
CA VAL A 166 1.22 -9.11 15.87
C VAL A 166 0.06 -9.76 15.15
N ASP A 167 -0.83 -8.97 14.57
CA ASP A 167 -1.91 -9.48 13.75
C ASP A 167 -1.37 -10.12 12.45
N ASP A 168 -1.96 -11.26 12.10
CA ASP A 168 -1.73 -12.00 10.86
C ASP A 168 -3.03 -12.24 10.07
N TYR A 169 -4.12 -11.72 10.60
CA TYR A 169 -5.42 -11.58 9.98
C TYR A 169 -5.97 -10.21 10.24
N ALA A 170 -6.43 -9.54 9.19
CA ALA A 170 -7.11 -8.26 9.27
C ALA A 170 -8.33 -8.27 8.34
N HIS A 171 -9.48 -7.89 8.88
CA HIS A 171 -10.72 -7.70 8.13
C HIS A 171 -11.31 -6.34 8.44
N VAL A 172 -11.59 -5.56 7.39
CA VAL A 172 -12.23 -4.26 7.51
C VAL A 172 -13.49 -4.24 6.65
N HIS A 173 -14.62 -3.96 7.27
CA HIS A 173 -15.89 -3.74 6.60
C HIS A 173 -16.13 -2.24 6.47
N LEU A 174 -16.14 -1.73 5.25
CA LEU A 174 -16.40 -0.32 4.93
C LEU A 174 -17.84 -0.17 4.43
N LYS A 175 -18.59 0.77 5.00
CA LYS A 175 -19.98 1.07 4.64
C LYS A 175 -20.04 2.43 3.93
N TYR A 176 -20.76 2.48 2.82
CA TYR A 176 -20.93 3.69 2.01
C TYR A 176 -22.38 4.14 2.02
N ASN A 177 -22.61 5.45 1.97
CA ASN A 177 -23.97 6.06 1.95
C ASN A 177 -24.84 5.57 0.78
N SER A 178 -24.22 5.10 -0.30
CA SER A 178 -24.94 4.47 -1.44
C SER A 178 -25.55 3.11 -1.11
N GLY A 179 -25.33 2.58 0.09
CA GLY A 179 -25.68 1.21 0.50
C GLY A 179 -24.63 0.16 0.10
N MET A 180 -23.59 0.52 -0.66
CA MET A 180 -22.52 -0.40 -1.06
C MET A 180 -21.74 -0.85 0.17
N GLN A 181 -21.43 -2.14 0.19
CA GLN A 181 -20.63 -2.79 1.23
C GLN A 181 -19.27 -3.19 0.64
N VAL A 182 -18.17 -2.80 1.27
CA VAL A 182 -16.82 -3.17 0.84
C VAL A 182 -16.10 -3.93 1.94
N TYR A 183 -15.65 -5.12 1.63
CA TYR A 183 -14.95 -6.03 2.53
C TYR A 183 -13.47 -6.11 2.13
N VAL A 184 -12.62 -5.66 3.01
CA VAL A 184 -11.17 -5.67 2.85
C VAL A 184 -10.60 -6.75 3.76
N THR A 185 -9.89 -7.74 3.21
CA THR A 185 -9.33 -8.83 4.01
C THR A 185 -7.87 -9.08 3.66
N ALA A 186 -7.02 -9.17 4.65
CA ALA A 186 -5.65 -9.68 4.53
C ALA A 186 -5.47 -10.86 5.49
N SER A 187 -4.85 -11.96 5.03
CA SER A 187 -4.62 -13.14 5.85
C SER A 187 -3.32 -13.84 5.45
N LEU A 188 -2.58 -14.33 6.45
CA LEU A 188 -1.37 -15.14 6.24
C LEU A 188 -1.61 -16.66 6.37
N LEU A 189 -2.84 -17.09 6.61
CA LEU A 189 -3.18 -18.51 6.78
C LEU A 189 -4.20 -18.99 5.74
N VAL A 190 -4.07 -18.56 4.49
CA VAL A 190 -4.93 -18.98 3.38
C VAL A 190 -4.10 -19.78 2.38
N ALA A 191 -4.20 -21.12 2.47
CA ALA A 191 -3.44 -22.03 1.60
C ALA A 191 -3.95 -22.03 0.14
N ASN A 192 -5.25 -21.79 -0.04
CA ASN A 192 -5.86 -21.63 -1.37
C ASN A 192 -6.46 -20.22 -1.46
N ALA A 193 -5.72 -19.30 -2.07
CA ALA A 193 -6.11 -17.91 -2.15
C ALA A 193 -7.42 -17.73 -2.92
N LEU A 194 -8.31 -16.90 -2.38
CA LEU A 194 -9.50 -16.44 -3.08
C LEU A 194 -9.13 -15.35 -4.10
N PRO A 195 -10.03 -15.04 -5.07
CA PRO A 195 -9.79 -13.92 -5.98
C PRO A 195 -9.48 -12.62 -5.23
N ALA A 196 -8.51 -11.87 -5.74
CA ALA A 196 -8.05 -10.64 -5.09
C ALA A 196 -9.11 -9.54 -5.12
N PHE A 197 -9.95 -9.53 -6.17
CA PHE A 197 -11.00 -8.55 -6.38
C PHE A 197 -12.29 -9.28 -6.81
N VAL A 198 -13.37 -9.05 -6.08
CA VAL A 198 -14.71 -9.53 -6.42
C VAL A 198 -15.67 -8.34 -6.32
N LEU A 199 -16.35 -8.02 -7.40
CA LEU A 199 -17.29 -6.92 -7.48
C LEU A 199 -18.66 -7.43 -7.94
N HIS A 200 -19.69 -7.14 -7.17
CA HIS A 200 -21.08 -7.45 -7.50
C HIS A 200 -21.87 -6.17 -7.70
N GLY A 201 -22.47 -6.04 -8.86
CA GLY A 201 -23.33 -4.91 -9.21
C GLY A 201 -24.70 -5.35 -9.69
N THR A 202 -25.58 -4.40 -9.92
CA THR A 202 -26.97 -4.66 -10.33
C THR A 202 -27.10 -5.26 -11.75
N LYS A 203 -26.03 -5.21 -12.56
CA LYS A 203 -26.04 -5.70 -13.94
C LYS A 203 -25.06 -6.86 -14.17
N GLY A 204 -24.24 -7.21 -13.19
CA GLY A 204 -23.28 -8.29 -13.33
C GLY A 204 -22.23 -8.29 -12.23
N SER A 205 -21.30 -9.22 -12.35
CA SER A 205 -20.17 -9.38 -11.44
C SER A 205 -18.86 -9.36 -12.21
N TYR A 206 -17.80 -8.94 -11.53
CA TYR A 206 -16.44 -9.02 -12.03
C TYR A 206 -15.53 -9.66 -10.97
N ILE A 207 -14.73 -10.61 -11.41
CA ILE A 207 -13.77 -11.32 -10.57
C ILE A 207 -12.40 -11.16 -11.20
N LYS A 208 -11.40 -10.82 -10.41
CA LYS A 208 -10.02 -10.65 -10.86
C LYS A 208 -9.05 -11.23 -9.82
N ASN A 209 -8.15 -12.08 -10.28
CA ASN A 209 -7.04 -12.56 -9.45
C ASN A 209 -5.96 -11.48 -9.33
N ARG A 210 -5.02 -11.68 -8.42
CA ARG A 210 -3.82 -10.83 -8.35
C ARG A 210 -2.86 -11.26 -9.45
N THR A 211 -2.74 -10.41 -10.45
CA THR A 211 -2.05 -10.76 -11.71
C THR A 211 -1.01 -9.73 -12.13
N ASP A 212 -0.74 -8.70 -11.31
CA ASP A 212 0.32 -7.74 -11.64
C ASP A 212 1.66 -8.43 -11.86
N VAL A 213 2.30 -8.13 -12.97
CA VAL A 213 3.54 -8.76 -13.41
C VAL A 213 4.78 -7.88 -13.22
N GLN A 214 4.60 -6.62 -12.85
CA GLN A 214 5.67 -5.61 -12.83
C GLN A 214 6.85 -6.02 -11.93
N GLU A 215 6.56 -6.49 -10.71
CA GLU A 215 7.60 -6.91 -9.77
C GLU A 215 8.43 -8.10 -10.32
N THR A 216 7.75 -9.10 -10.89
CA THR A 216 8.40 -10.26 -11.51
C THR A 216 9.23 -9.85 -12.74
N GLN A 217 8.71 -8.94 -13.54
CA GLN A 217 9.39 -8.40 -14.72
C GLN A 217 10.66 -7.63 -14.31
N LEU A 218 10.60 -6.78 -13.28
CA LEU A 218 11.77 -6.08 -12.75
C LEU A 218 12.85 -7.07 -12.26
N GLN A 219 12.44 -8.10 -11.53
CA GLN A 219 13.34 -9.16 -11.05
C GLN A 219 13.99 -9.95 -12.20
N SER A 220 13.30 -10.09 -13.32
CA SER A 220 13.83 -10.70 -14.55
C SER A 220 14.66 -9.76 -15.42
N GLY A 221 14.82 -8.48 -15.00
CA GLY A 221 15.60 -7.46 -15.70
C GLY A 221 14.84 -6.67 -16.77
N LEU A 222 13.52 -6.88 -16.91
CA LEU A 222 12.70 -6.05 -17.79
C LEU A 222 12.51 -4.66 -17.15
N LYS A 223 12.84 -3.61 -17.90
CA LYS A 223 12.78 -2.24 -17.38
C LYS A 223 11.46 -1.55 -17.71
N PRO A 224 11.08 -0.49 -16.96
CA PRO A 224 9.82 0.24 -17.19
C PRO A 224 9.69 0.94 -18.54
N ASP A 225 10.78 1.19 -19.24
CA ASP A 225 10.79 1.77 -20.60
C ASP A 225 10.44 0.75 -21.71
N ASN A 226 10.36 -0.54 -21.38
CA ASN A 226 9.96 -1.57 -22.31
C ASN A 226 8.43 -1.58 -22.50
N VAL A 227 7.98 -1.67 -23.75
CA VAL A 227 6.55 -1.67 -24.12
C VAL A 227 5.74 -2.83 -23.53
N LEU A 228 6.41 -3.91 -23.10
CA LEU A 228 5.78 -5.06 -22.44
C LEU A 228 5.77 -4.95 -20.91
N PHE A 229 6.36 -3.88 -20.36
CA PHE A 229 6.37 -3.71 -18.91
C PHE A 229 4.95 -3.46 -18.38
N GLY A 230 4.55 -4.20 -17.34
CA GLY A 230 3.21 -4.12 -16.76
C GLY A 230 2.10 -4.77 -17.61
N VAL A 231 2.45 -5.37 -18.76
CA VAL A 231 1.45 -6.03 -19.62
C VAL A 231 1.24 -7.47 -19.18
N GLU A 232 0.02 -7.79 -18.77
CA GLU A 232 -0.40 -9.16 -18.47
C GLU A 232 -0.53 -10.00 -19.75
N LYS A 233 -0.25 -11.30 -19.65
CA LYS A 233 -0.51 -12.21 -20.76
C LYS A 233 -2.01 -12.30 -21.03
N PRO A 234 -2.44 -12.42 -22.30
CA PRO A 234 -3.85 -12.73 -22.61
C PRO A 234 -4.31 -13.97 -21.82
N ASN A 235 -5.51 -13.91 -21.25
CA ASN A 235 -6.09 -15.00 -20.44
C ASN A 235 -5.37 -15.28 -19.08
N SER A 236 -4.72 -14.29 -18.50
CA SER A 236 -4.19 -14.37 -17.12
C SER A 236 -5.28 -14.21 -16.04
N GLU A 237 -6.54 -14.31 -16.42
CA GLU A 237 -7.72 -14.25 -15.54
C GLU A 237 -8.08 -15.63 -14.98
#